data_b527d69903e48fef3d410d97b48cdf24
#
_entry.id   b527d69903e48fef3d410d97b48cdf24
#
_cell.length_a   1.000
_cell.length_b   1.000
_cell.length_c   1.000
_cell.angle_alpha   90.00
_cell.angle_beta   90.00
_cell.angle_gamma   90.00
#
_symmetry.space_group_name_H-M   'P 1'
#
loop_
_entity.id
_entity.type
_entity.pdbx_description
1 polymer ?
#
loop_
_entity_poly.entity_id
_entity_poly.type
_entity_poly.pdbx_seq_one_letter_code
_entity_poly.pdbx_strand_id
1 'polypeptide(L)'
;MNKAAIIILALVSVFSAKGEVSAKKKVVEPVVADTLTLLVQAGDSCMQESNTFEALKYFQQAYARCDSSLTRIKLADCYYKRGNYLQTANLLKNVPGGDLTHEAFRELALSYQKMGENEAFIYWASNLTTRFPMDGEIVAGLTLAHARANQPEKGIICGMKYCQRDTTNILVNRALADAWFMNRDFGAASKIYERLLQQGDSTFNTLYSAGMCYTRLDSLELAYKHFVPAFLLSGMQHAGCAYRLGVVCVDTGRLDEGIGYLDLATKLLLPDTTTMKAITLSQGEAYYLMGQYAQAVEAWKQHLAYNPNSIATHYNIANAIYYYLPDRKQAKTYYERFLELARQEPNPNAQLQEMMAKAEELLRQPNNFKGAKSK
;
A
#
# COMPACT_ATOMS: atom_id res chain seq x y z
N MET A 1 -0.02 -43.32 -6.05
CA MET A 1 -1.50 -43.15 -6.05
C MET A 1 -1.89 -42.44 -4.77
N ASN A 2 -2.46 -41.27 -4.91
CA ASN A 2 -2.75 -40.33 -3.81
C ASN A 2 -3.78 -40.93 -2.84
N LYS A 3 -3.55 -40.83 -1.53
CA LYS A 3 -4.50 -41.32 -0.49
C LYS A 3 -5.93 -40.75 -0.65
N ALA A 4 -6.03 -39.52 -1.24
CA ALA A 4 -7.32 -38.91 -1.58
C ALA A 4 -8.10 -39.68 -2.66
N ALA A 5 -7.43 -40.28 -3.64
CA ALA A 5 -8.06 -41.06 -4.70
C ALA A 5 -8.63 -42.38 -4.16
N ILE A 6 -8.02 -42.96 -3.11
CA ILE A 6 -8.48 -44.19 -2.48
C ILE A 6 -9.79 -43.99 -1.68
N ILE A 7 -9.96 -42.78 -1.08
CA ILE A 7 -11.16 -42.41 -0.32
C ILE A 7 -12.37 -42.26 -1.24
N ILE A 8 -12.20 -41.74 -2.47
CA ILE A 8 -13.27 -41.58 -3.47
C ILE A 8 -13.72 -42.93 -4.01
N LEU A 9 -12.80 -43.90 -4.20
CA LEU A 9 -13.13 -45.25 -4.67
C LEU A 9 -13.90 -46.07 -3.63
N ALA A 10 -13.68 -45.85 -2.32
CA ALA A 10 -14.42 -46.53 -1.26
C ALA A 10 -15.86 -46.05 -1.17
N LEU A 11 -16.21 -44.83 -1.60
CA LEU A 11 -17.58 -44.30 -1.61
C LEU A 11 -18.45 -44.85 -2.75
N VAL A 12 -17.85 -45.35 -3.84
CA VAL A 12 -18.58 -45.90 -5.00
C VAL A 12 -18.93 -47.39 -4.79
N SER A 13 -18.18 -48.14 -3.99
CA SER A 13 -18.35 -49.56 -3.76
C SER A 13 -19.47 -49.93 -2.75
N VAL A 14 -20.03 -48.95 -2.03
CA VAL A 14 -21.12 -49.21 -1.03
C VAL A 14 -22.53 -49.17 -1.65
N PHE A 15 -22.67 -48.78 -2.93
CA PHE A 15 -23.97 -48.66 -3.59
C PHE A 15 -24.44 -49.90 -4.36
N SER A 16 -23.76 -51.07 -4.28
CA SER A 16 -24.13 -52.27 -5.03
C SER A 16 -24.30 -53.48 -4.12
N ALA A 17 -25.30 -53.44 -3.21
CA ALA A 17 -25.84 -54.64 -2.59
C ALA A 17 -27.35 -54.46 -2.40
N LYS A 18 -28.13 -55.19 -3.25
CA LYS A 18 -29.56 -55.38 -3.17
C LYS A 18 -29.93 -56.36 -2.05
N GLY A 19 -31.04 -56.08 -1.38
CA GLY A 19 -31.75 -57.17 -0.72
C GLY A 19 -32.58 -56.77 0.50
N GLU A 20 -33.87 -56.67 0.27
CA GLU A 20 -35.02 -57.03 1.12
C GLU A 20 -35.51 -56.05 2.22
N VAL A 21 -36.79 -55.86 2.10
CA VAL A 21 -37.72 -54.98 2.83
C VAL A 21 -37.88 -55.42 4.29
N SER A 22 -37.65 -54.52 5.23
CA SER A 22 -38.34 -54.47 6.51
C SER A 22 -38.38 -53.06 7.02
N ALA A 23 -39.57 -52.51 7.22
CA ALA A 23 -39.81 -51.17 7.73
C ALA A 23 -39.29 -51.00 9.18
N LYS A 24 -38.09 -50.52 9.32
CA LYS A 24 -37.60 -49.91 10.57
C LYS A 24 -37.05 -48.52 10.26
N LYS A 25 -37.52 -47.51 11.02
CA LYS A 25 -36.99 -46.13 11.01
C LYS A 25 -35.48 -46.18 10.90
N LYS A 26 -34.93 -45.93 9.72
CA LYS A 26 -33.49 -45.78 9.53
C LYS A 26 -33.09 -44.40 10.04
N VAL A 27 -32.35 -44.41 11.11
CA VAL A 27 -31.56 -43.27 11.57
C VAL A 27 -30.62 -42.87 10.42
N VAL A 28 -30.90 -41.74 9.77
CA VAL A 28 -30.13 -41.23 8.63
C VAL A 28 -28.86 -40.49 9.13
N GLU A 29 -28.73 -40.30 10.44
CA GLU A 29 -27.66 -39.51 11.08
C GLU A 29 -26.22 -40.03 10.89
N PRO A 30 -25.87 -41.33 10.98
CA PRO A 30 -24.46 -41.73 10.92
C PRO A 30 -23.82 -41.52 9.55
N VAL A 31 -24.53 -41.67 8.45
CA VAL A 31 -23.96 -41.54 7.08
C VAL A 31 -23.66 -40.09 6.72
N VAL A 32 -24.46 -39.16 7.22
CA VAL A 32 -24.22 -37.71 6.98
C VAL A 32 -23.03 -37.19 7.82
N ALA A 33 -22.94 -37.67 9.06
CA ALA A 33 -21.83 -37.34 9.95
C ALA A 33 -20.50 -37.87 9.40
N ASP A 34 -20.46 -39.12 8.93
CA ASP A 34 -19.25 -39.70 8.31
C ASP A 34 -18.79 -38.94 7.05
N THR A 35 -19.73 -38.56 6.20
CA THR A 35 -19.42 -37.83 4.97
C THR A 35 -18.88 -36.41 5.28
N LEU A 36 -19.46 -35.72 6.26
CA LEU A 36 -18.99 -34.40 6.70
C LEU A 36 -17.58 -34.50 7.26
N THR A 37 -17.35 -35.48 8.12
CA THR A 37 -16.03 -35.73 8.72
C THR A 37 -14.98 -36.01 7.64
N LEU A 38 -15.30 -36.82 6.64
CA LEU A 38 -14.39 -37.12 5.52
C LEU A 38 -14.07 -35.89 4.68
N LEU A 39 -15.03 -35.02 4.41
CA LEU A 39 -14.79 -33.75 3.69
C LEU A 39 -13.87 -32.80 4.48
N VAL A 40 -14.10 -32.67 5.79
CA VAL A 40 -13.25 -31.84 6.65
C VAL A 40 -11.83 -32.41 6.70
N GLN A 41 -11.67 -33.72 6.88
CA GLN A 41 -10.34 -34.37 6.88
C GLN A 41 -9.62 -34.22 5.55
N ALA A 42 -10.29 -34.38 4.41
CA ALA A 42 -9.71 -34.17 3.10
C ALA A 42 -9.25 -32.72 2.90
N GLY A 43 -10.07 -31.77 3.33
CA GLY A 43 -9.70 -30.34 3.33
C GLY A 43 -8.47 -30.06 4.21
N ASP A 44 -8.45 -30.61 5.43
CA ASP A 44 -7.32 -30.45 6.36
C ASP A 44 -6.03 -31.07 5.79
N SER A 45 -6.09 -32.23 5.15
CA SER A 45 -4.93 -32.84 4.47
C SER A 45 -4.41 -31.94 3.34
N CYS A 46 -5.30 -31.39 2.53
CA CYS A 46 -4.90 -30.43 1.48
C CYS A 46 -4.27 -29.15 2.07
N MET A 47 -4.77 -28.67 3.22
CA MET A 47 -4.17 -27.51 3.90
C MET A 47 -2.77 -27.81 4.42
N GLN A 48 -2.52 -29.01 4.96
CA GLN A 48 -1.18 -29.43 5.39
C GLN A 48 -0.19 -29.50 4.22
N GLU A 49 -0.67 -29.89 3.04
CA GLU A 49 0.09 -29.91 1.78
C GLU A 49 0.21 -28.51 1.14
N SER A 50 -0.29 -27.45 1.78
CA SER A 50 -0.38 -26.08 1.25
C SER A 50 -1.23 -25.96 -0.03
N ASN A 51 -2.03 -26.97 -0.35
CA ASN A 51 -2.95 -26.97 -1.49
C ASN A 51 -4.29 -26.31 -1.12
N THR A 52 -4.27 -25.00 -0.95
CA THR A 52 -5.45 -24.22 -0.57
C THR A 52 -6.56 -24.24 -1.63
N PHE A 53 -6.25 -24.56 -2.90
CA PHE A 53 -7.23 -24.62 -3.97
C PHE A 53 -8.16 -25.83 -3.84
N GLU A 54 -7.60 -27.01 -3.61
CA GLU A 54 -8.40 -28.23 -3.38
C GLU A 54 -9.05 -28.20 -2.01
N ALA A 55 -8.36 -27.71 -0.97
CA ALA A 55 -8.94 -27.52 0.37
C ALA A 55 -10.22 -26.69 0.32
N LEU A 56 -10.23 -25.60 -0.45
CA LEU A 56 -11.39 -24.73 -0.60
C LEU A 56 -12.62 -25.50 -1.11
N LYS A 57 -12.44 -26.39 -2.09
CA LYS A 57 -13.54 -27.20 -2.64
C LYS A 57 -14.15 -28.13 -1.58
N TYR A 58 -13.29 -28.79 -0.81
CA TYR A 58 -13.76 -29.68 0.27
C TYR A 58 -14.48 -28.90 1.39
N PHE A 59 -13.92 -27.77 1.82
CA PHE A 59 -14.56 -26.99 2.87
C PHE A 59 -15.85 -26.31 2.40
N GLN A 60 -15.95 -25.89 1.14
CA GLN A 60 -17.22 -25.40 0.57
C GLN A 60 -18.30 -26.49 0.54
N GLN A 61 -17.94 -27.71 0.17
CA GLN A 61 -18.88 -28.85 0.21
C GLN A 61 -19.28 -29.19 1.65
N ALA A 62 -18.33 -29.18 2.59
CA ALA A 62 -18.63 -29.41 4.01
C ALA A 62 -19.58 -28.34 4.57
N TYR A 63 -19.30 -27.06 4.28
CA TYR A 63 -20.15 -25.94 4.69
C TYR A 63 -21.55 -25.99 4.08
N ALA A 64 -21.66 -26.32 2.78
CA ALA A 64 -22.95 -26.48 2.11
C ALA A 64 -23.82 -27.64 2.68
N ARG A 65 -23.17 -28.68 3.25
CA ARG A 65 -23.87 -29.78 3.90
C ARG A 65 -24.29 -29.47 5.32
N CYS A 66 -23.46 -28.78 6.06
CA CYS A 66 -23.70 -28.42 7.45
C CYS A 66 -23.08 -27.06 7.75
N ASP A 67 -23.89 -26.04 7.89
CA ASP A 67 -23.48 -24.71 8.35
C ASP A 67 -23.32 -24.72 9.87
N SER A 68 -22.13 -25.00 10.33
CA SER A 68 -21.73 -25.06 11.74
C SER A 68 -20.53 -24.18 12.04
N SER A 69 -20.26 -23.91 13.31
CA SER A 69 -19.05 -23.17 13.72
C SER A 69 -17.77 -23.81 13.16
N LEU A 70 -17.69 -25.15 13.18
CA LEU A 70 -16.52 -25.88 12.65
C LEU A 70 -16.32 -25.62 11.15
N THR A 71 -17.36 -25.82 10.34
CA THR A 71 -17.26 -25.68 8.88
C THR A 71 -17.02 -24.24 8.47
N ARG A 72 -17.60 -23.26 9.18
CA ARG A 72 -17.33 -21.84 8.99
C ARG A 72 -15.86 -21.51 9.28
N ILE A 73 -15.30 -21.97 10.39
CA ILE A 73 -13.91 -21.73 10.77
C ILE A 73 -12.95 -22.35 9.74
N LYS A 74 -13.17 -23.60 9.35
CA LYS A 74 -12.32 -24.28 8.35
C LYS A 74 -12.35 -23.61 6.98
N LEU A 75 -13.52 -23.20 6.52
CA LEU A 75 -13.67 -22.48 5.26
C LEU A 75 -13.05 -21.08 5.34
N ALA A 76 -13.19 -20.41 6.47
CA ALA A 76 -12.64 -19.09 6.71
C ALA A 76 -11.10 -19.10 6.74
N ASP A 77 -10.47 -20.06 7.43
CA ASP A 77 -9.01 -20.27 7.43
C ASP A 77 -8.48 -20.43 5.99
N CYS A 78 -9.17 -21.24 5.19
CA CYS A 78 -8.81 -21.42 3.79
C CYS A 78 -8.91 -20.09 3.00
N TYR A 79 -9.99 -19.31 3.17
CA TYR A 79 -10.10 -17.99 2.54
C TYR A 79 -9.04 -17.01 3.04
N TYR A 80 -8.72 -17.00 4.34
CA TYR A 80 -7.71 -16.14 4.92
C TYR A 80 -6.32 -16.40 4.29
N LYS A 81 -5.91 -17.66 4.22
CA LYS A 81 -4.63 -18.05 3.59
C LYS A 81 -4.55 -17.73 2.10
N ARG A 82 -5.69 -17.59 1.44
CA ARG A 82 -5.83 -17.15 0.05
C ARG A 82 -5.95 -15.63 -0.11
N GLY A 83 -5.89 -14.86 0.99
CA GLY A 83 -6.03 -13.42 0.98
C GLY A 83 -7.45 -12.89 0.76
N ASN A 84 -8.47 -13.76 0.82
CA ASN A 84 -9.87 -13.33 0.71
C ASN A 84 -10.44 -12.93 2.08
N TYR A 85 -9.97 -11.80 2.57
CA TYR A 85 -10.30 -11.30 3.90
C TYR A 85 -11.78 -10.98 4.08
N LEU A 86 -12.46 -10.55 3.02
CA LEU A 86 -13.89 -10.26 3.06
C LEU A 86 -14.72 -11.53 3.36
N GLN A 87 -14.43 -12.64 2.67
CA GLN A 87 -15.13 -13.90 2.91
C GLN A 87 -14.80 -14.48 4.27
N THR A 88 -13.53 -14.39 4.71
CA THR A 88 -13.11 -14.76 6.06
C THR A 88 -13.93 -14.03 7.11
N ALA A 89 -13.98 -12.70 7.04
CA ALA A 89 -14.73 -11.89 8.01
C ALA A 89 -16.23 -12.20 7.98
N ASN A 90 -16.82 -12.40 6.80
CA ASN A 90 -18.26 -12.72 6.67
C ASN A 90 -18.63 -14.06 7.29
N LEU A 91 -17.75 -15.05 7.23
CA LEU A 91 -17.98 -16.36 7.86
C LEU A 91 -17.79 -16.27 9.38
N LEU A 92 -16.68 -15.70 9.84
CA LEU A 92 -16.28 -15.73 11.25
C LEU A 92 -17.10 -14.79 12.14
N LYS A 93 -17.55 -13.64 11.65
CA LYS A 93 -18.38 -12.70 12.44
C LYS A 93 -19.70 -13.32 12.90
N ASN A 94 -20.17 -14.38 12.22
CA ASN A 94 -21.40 -15.08 12.54
C ASN A 94 -21.16 -16.35 13.37
N VAL A 95 -19.91 -16.65 13.76
CA VAL A 95 -19.58 -17.74 14.69
C VAL A 95 -19.78 -17.22 16.10
N PRO A 96 -20.48 -17.96 16.99
CA PRO A 96 -20.60 -17.58 18.39
C PRO A 96 -19.20 -17.37 19.02
N GLY A 97 -19.02 -16.29 19.78
CA GLY A 97 -17.71 -15.96 20.32
C GLY A 97 -17.07 -17.06 21.18
N GLY A 98 -17.89 -17.91 21.85
CA GLY A 98 -17.43 -19.08 22.59
C GLY A 98 -16.80 -20.17 21.73
N ASP A 99 -17.24 -20.30 20.47
CA ASP A 99 -16.78 -21.31 19.51
C ASP A 99 -15.57 -20.85 18.71
N LEU A 100 -15.27 -19.53 18.68
CA LEU A 100 -14.09 -19.01 18.00
C LEU A 100 -12.82 -19.52 18.71
N THR A 101 -12.02 -20.28 17.99
CA THR A 101 -10.66 -20.61 18.39
C THR A 101 -9.78 -19.35 18.44
N HIS A 102 -8.66 -19.38 19.13
CA HIS A 102 -7.72 -18.26 19.13
C HIS A 102 -7.32 -17.84 17.71
N GLU A 103 -6.98 -18.82 16.85
CA GLU A 103 -6.57 -18.56 15.48
C GLU A 103 -7.69 -17.94 14.65
N ALA A 104 -8.91 -18.53 14.69
CA ALA A 104 -10.06 -17.99 13.96
C ALA A 104 -10.41 -16.55 14.41
N PHE A 105 -10.26 -16.26 15.70
CA PHE A 105 -10.47 -14.92 16.21
C PHE A 105 -9.40 -13.93 15.72
N ARG A 106 -8.13 -14.38 15.65
CA ARG A 106 -7.04 -13.60 15.04
C ARG A 106 -7.32 -13.31 13.57
N GLU A 107 -7.67 -14.33 12.81
CA GLU A 107 -8.00 -14.19 11.38
C GLU A 107 -9.15 -13.21 11.14
N LEU A 108 -10.16 -13.22 12.00
CA LEU A 108 -11.27 -12.26 11.93
C LEU A 108 -10.78 -10.84 12.15
N ALA A 109 -10.04 -10.58 13.24
CA ALA A 109 -9.51 -9.27 13.54
C ALA A 109 -8.54 -8.79 12.45
N LEU A 110 -7.56 -9.62 12.07
CA LEU A 110 -6.57 -9.28 11.04
C LEU A 110 -7.20 -9.10 9.66
N SER A 111 -8.29 -9.81 9.33
CA SER A 111 -9.02 -9.59 8.08
C SER A 111 -9.57 -8.16 7.99
N TYR A 112 -10.17 -7.65 9.06
CA TYR A 112 -10.62 -6.25 9.11
C TYR A 112 -9.45 -5.27 9.02
N GLN A 113 -8.31 -5.58 9.66
CA GLN A 113 -7.10 -4.76 9.54
C GLN A 113 -6.58 -4.71 8.10
N LYS A 114 -6.53 -5.87 7.41
CA LYS A 114 -6.09 -5.96 6.00
C LYS A 114 -7.03 -5.25 5.03
N MET A 115 -8.31 -5.19 5.34
CA MET A 115 -9.30 -4.43 4.56
C MET A 115 -9.29 -2.93 4.87
N GLY A 116 -8.56 -2.46 5.89
CA GLY A 116 -8.56 -1.07 6.32
C GLY A 116 -9.77 -0.64 7.15
N GLU A 117 -10.58 -1.60 7.58
CA GLU A 117 -11.79 -1.40 8.40
C GLU A 117 -11.41 -1.21 9.88
N ASN A 118 -10.85 -0.04 10.19
CA ASN A 118 -10.21 0.23 11.48
C ASN A 118 -11.16 0.08 12.68
N GLU A 119 -12.41 0.53 12.58
CA GLU A 119 -13.38 0.42 13.67
C GLU A 119 -13.73 -1.03 13.97
N ALA A 120 -13.96 -1.84 12.93
CA ALA A 120 -14.22 -3.25 13.06
C ALA A 120 -13.00 -4.00 13.61
N PHE A 121 -11.79 -3.64 13.16
CA PHE A 121 -10.56 -4.19 13.71
C PHE A 121 -10.44 -3.88 15.23
N ILE A 122 -10.62 -2.63 15.64
CA ILE A 122 -10.56 -2.24 17.05
C ILE A 122 -11.59 -3.03 17.87
N TYR A 123 -12.81 -3.19 17.37
CA TYR A 123 -13.86 -3.97 18.07
C TYR A 123 -13.43 -5.43 18.28
N TRP A 124 -13.04 -6.12 17.19
CA TRP A 124 -12.70 -7.53 17.28
C TRP A 124 -11.37 -7.78 18.01
N ALA A 125 -10.36 -6.94 17.80
CA ALA A 125 -9.09 -7.03 18.50
C ALA A 125 -9.24 -6.76 20.02
N SER A 126 -10.11 -5.84 20.42
CA SER A 126 -10.41 -5.59 21.85
C SER A 126 -11.06 -6.82 22.51
N ASN A 127 -12.02 -7.45 21.82
CA ASN A 127 -12.65 -8.68 22.30
C ASN A 127 -11.64 -9.83 22.39
N LEU A 128 -10.77 -9.98 21.37
CA LEU A 128 -9.71 -10.98 21.35
C LEU A 128 -8.76 -10.81 22.51
N THR A 129 -8.23 -9.59 22.74
CA THR A 129 -7.25 -9.31 23.80
C THR A 129 -7.84 -9.45 25.20
N THR A 130 -9.15 -9.36 25.35
CA THR A 130 -9.83 -9.67 26.60
C THR A 130 -9.71 -11.17 26.94
N ARG A 131 -9.82 -12.05 25.95
CA ARG A 131 -9.74 -13.50 26.11
C ARG A 131 -8.30 -14.02 26.00
N PHE A 132 -7.49 -13.42 25.12
CA PHE A 132 -6.11 -13.79 24.83
C PHE A 132 -5.17 -12.57 24.99
N PRO A 133 -4.91 -12.13 26.22
CA PRO A 133 -4.21 -10.87 26.49
C PRO A 133 -2.72 -10.88 26.11
N MET A 134 -2.17 -12.06 25.83
CA MET A 134 -0.75 -12.22 25.46
C MET A 134 -0.51 -12.40 23.97
N ASP A 135 -1.51 -12.11 23.12
CA ASP A 135 -1.33 -12.03 21.67
C ASP A 135 -0.65 -10.72 21.30
N GLY A 136 0.68 -10.74 21.24
CA GLY A 136 1.50 -9.54 21.05
C GLY A 136 1.25 -8.85 19.71
N GLU A 137 0.98 -9.60 18.64
CA GLU A 137 0.70 -9.00 17.32
C GLU A 137 -0.61 -8.22 17.34
N ILE A 138 -1.67 -8.81 17.88
CA ILE A 138 -2.97 -8.14 17.98
C ILE A 138 -2.91 -6.97 18.95
N VAL A 139 -2.22 -7.10 20.09
CA VAL A 139 -2.04 -5.98 21.03
C VAL A 139 -1.28 -4.83 20.38
N ALA A 140 -0.19 -5.11 19.66
CA ALA A 140 0.56 -4.08 18.92
C ALA A 140 -0.33 -3.39 17.87
N GLY A 141 -1.06 -4.18 17.08
CA GLY A 141 -2.01 -3.66 16.09
C GLY A 141 -3.09 -2.78 16.71
N LEU A 142 -3.69 -3.23 17.82
CA LEU A 142 -4.74 -2.50 18.56
C LEU A 142 -4.20 -1.19 19.16
N THR A 143 -2.99 -1.23 19.73
CA THR A 143 -2.29 -0.06 20.26
C THR A 143 -2.13 1.02 19.20
N LEU A 144 -1.64 0.64 18.02
CA LEU A 144 -1.47 1.56 16.89
C LEU A 144 -2.80 2.03 16.29
N ALA A 145 -3.80 1.14 16.20
CA ALA A 145 -5.12 1.49 15.68
C ALA A 145 -5.80 2.57 16.54
N HIS A 146 -5.76 2.44 17.86
CA HIS A 146 -6.25 3.48 18.77
C HIS A 146 -5.49 4.79 18.60
N ALA A 147 -4.16 4.74 18.54
CA ALA A 147 -3.34 5.94 18.38
C ALA A 147 -3.66 6.68 17.08
N ARG A 148 -3.80 5.95 15.95
CA ARG A 148 -4.18 6.51 14.64
C ARG A 148 -5.62 7.02 14.59
N ALA A 149 -6.51 6.47 15.41
CA ALA A 149 -7.89 6.96 15.56
C ALA A 149 -7.98 8.19 16.49
N ASN A 150 -6.85 8.88 16.75
CA ASN A 150 -6.74 10.03 17.64
C ASN A 150 -7.15 9.73 19.09
N GLN A 151 -6.88 8.50 19.55
CA GLN A 151 -7.12 8.03 20.92
C GLN A 151 -5.84 7.37 21.48
N PRO A 152 -4.69 8.07 21.47
CA PRO A 152 -3.41 7.48 21.85
C PRO A 152 -3.41 6.94 23.28
N GLU A 153 -4.16 7.55 24.21
CA GLU A 153 -4.25 7.09 25.61
C GLU A 153 -4.81 5.68 25.71
N LYS A 154 -5.82 5.32 24.88
CA LYS A 154 -6.35 3.95 24.85
C LYS A 154 -5.32 2.97 24.32
N GLY A 155 -4.57 3.35 23.28
CA GLY A 155 -3.47 2.56 22.76
C GLY A 155 -2.39 2.33 23.82
N ILE A 156 -1.98 3.39 24.52
CA ILE A 156 -1.00 3.32 25.62
C ILE A 156 -1.46 2.34 26.72
N ILE A 157 -2.72 2.42 27.14
CA ILE A 157 -3.28 1.51 28.15
C ILE A 157 -3.19 0.06 27.65
N CYS A 158 -3.53 -0.22 26.39
CA CYS A 158 -3.43 -1.56 25.80
C CYS A 158 -1.98 -2.09 25.83
N GLY A 159 -1.03 -1.33 25.31
CA GLY A 159 0.38 -1.71 25.28
C GLY A 159 0.97 -1.87 26.68
N MET A 160 0.70 -0.93 27.59
CA MET A 160 1.18 -1.01 28.97
C MET A 160 0.64 -2.24 29.72
N LYS A 161 -0.63 -2.59 29.52
CA LYS A 161 -1.24 -3.78 30.13
C LYS A 161 -0.54 -5.07 29.68
N TYR A 162 -0.13 -5.16 28.43
CA TYR A 162 0.69 -6.27 27.95
C TYR A 162 2.09 -6.25 28.59
N CYS A 163 2.74 -5.09 28.58
CA CYS A 163 4.10 -4.93 29.12
C CYS A 163 4.23 -5.18 30.63
N GLN A 164 3.13 -5.19 31.37
CA GLN A 164 3.14 -5.66 32.78
C GLN A 164 3.51 -7.15 32.91
N ARG A 165 3.33 -7.94 31.85
CA ARG A 165 3.59 -9.39 31.84
C ARG A 165 4.79 -9.76 30.96
N ASP A 166 5.00 -9.05 29.86
CA ASP A 166 6.10 -9.27 28.94
C ASP A 166 6.63 -7.92 28.41
N THR A 167 7.82 -7.55 28.89
CA THR A 167 8.53 -6.33 28.50
C THR A 167 9.46 -6.55 27.29
N THR A 168 9.56 -7.78 26.78
CA THR A 168 10.55 -8.15 25.74
C THR A 168 9.99 -8.13 24.34
N ASN A 169 8.67 -8.14 24.19
CA ASN A 169 8.04 -8.19 22.88
C ASN A 169 8.29 -6.89 22.08
N ILE A 170 9.12 -7.01 21.03
CA ILE A 170 9.54 -5.89 20.18
C ILE A 170 8.36 -5.21 19.50
N LEU A 171 7.38 -5.98 18.99
CA LEU A 171 6.23 -5.41 18.29
C LEU A 171 5.38 -4.53 19.21
N VAL A 172 5.08 -5.03 20.41
CA VAL A 172 4.28 -4.29 21.40
C VAL A 172 5.03 -3.06 21.91
N ASN A 173 6.32 -3.21 22.22
CA ASN A 173 7.14 -2.09 22.66
C ASN A 173 7.22 -0.99 21.60
N ARG A 174 7.39 -1.35 20.33
CA ARG A 174 7.40 -0.38 19.22
C ARG A 174 6.06 0.33 19.08
N ALA A 175 4.95 -0.41 19.09
CA ALA A 175 3.61 0.16 19.04
C ALA A 175 3.32 1.09 20.22
N LEU A 176 3.79 0.72 21.42
CA LEU A 176 3.65 1.53 22.63
C LEU A 176 4.49 2.81 22.56
N ALA A 177 5.72 2.73 22.04
CA ALA A 177 6.55 3.91 21.83
C ALA A 177 5.92 4.88 20.82
N ASP A 178 5.41 4.34 19.70
CA ASP A 178 4.68 5.12 18.69
C ASP A 178 3.42 5.79 19.28
N ALA A 179 2.67 5.08 20.13
CA ALA A 179 1.50 5.63 20.80
C ALA A 179 1.86 6.78 21.77
N TRP A 180 2.94 6.64 22.56
CA TRP A 180 3.46 7.72 23.38
C TRP A 180 3.94 8.92 22.56
N PHE A 181 4.60 8.66 21.42
CA PHE A 181 5.00 9.71 20.49
C PHE A 181 3.78 10.49 19.97
N MET A 182 2.73 9.78 19.55
CA MET A 182 1.48 10.39 19.05
C MET A 182 0.75 11.15 20.18
N ASN A 183 0.87 10.69 21.42
CA ASN A 183 0.39 11.39 22.63
C ASN A 183 1.26 12.60 23.01
N ARG A 184 2.33 12.89 22.25
CA ARG A 184 3.32 13.95 22.50
C ARG A 184 4.13 13.80 23.80
N ASP A 185 4.09 12.66 24.46
CA ASP A 185 5.03 12.35 25.54
C ASP A 185 6.31 11.75 24.95
N PHE A 186 7.14 12.63 24.41
CA PHE A 186 8.40 12.26 23.75
C PHE A 186 9.41 11.66 24.73
N GLY A 187 9.32 12.03 26.04
CA GLY A 187 10.16 11.47 27.08
C GLY A 187 9.85 10.01 27.39
N ALA A 188 8.56 9.63 27.45
CA ALA A 188 8.16 8.24 27.60
C ALA A 188 8.50 7.43 26.33
N ALA A 189 8.23 7.98 25.13
CA ALA A 189 8.54 7.35 23.88
C ALA A 189 10.03 7.06 23.71
N SER A 190 10.91 8.04 23.96
CA SER A 190 12.37 7.89 23.81
C SER A 190 12.93 6.78 24.69
N LYS A 191 12.48 6.65 25.94
CA LYS A 191 12.90 5.57 26.85
C LYS A 191 12.58 4.18 26.31
N ILE A 192 11.45 4.04 25.60
CA ILE A 192 11.07 2.75 25.04
C ILE A 192 11.87 2.48 23.76
N TYR A 193 12.10 3.48 22.90
CA TYR A 193 12.97 3.33 21.72
C TYR A 193 14.40 2.96 22.13
N GLU A 194 14.96 3.58 23.18
CA GLU A 194 16.28 3.19 23.69
C GLU A 194 16.31 1.73 24.17
N ARG A 195 15.26 1.29 24.86
CA ARG A 195 15.15 -0.12 25.24
C ARG A 195 15.10 -1.04 24.04
N LEU A 196 14.36 -0.69 23.00
CA LEU A 196 14.28 -1.45 21.75
C LEU A 196 15.68 -1.56 21.09
N LEU A 197 16.43 -0.47 21.05
CA LEU A 197 17.80 -0.45 20.55
C LEU A 197 18.74 -1.35 21.38
N GLN A 198 18.61 -1.33 22.71
CA GLN A 198 19.35 -2.22 23.61
C GLN A 198 18.97 -3.70 23.41
N GLN A 199 17.74 -3.99 23.01
CA GLN A 199 17.25 -5.33 22.65
C GLN A 199 17.69 -5.77 21.24
N GLY A 200 18.42 -4.92 20.49
CA GLY A 200 18.92 -5.21 19.15
C GLY A 200 17.98 -4.78 18.02
N ASP A 201 16.88 -4.09 18.31
CA ASP A 201 15.98 -3.54 17.27
C ASP A 201 16.54 -2.24 16.67
N SER A 202 17.64 -2.35 15.95
CA SER A 202 18.29 -1.24 15.24
C SER A 202 17.73 -1.03 13.83
N THR A 203 16.41 -1.08 13.67
CA THR A 203 15.75 -0.81 12.38
C THR A 203 15.71 0.68 12.07
N PHE A 204 15.55 1.03 10.78
CA PHE A 204 15.36 2.41 10.35
C PHE A 204 14.26 3.11 11.16
N ASN A 205 13.11 2.46 11.33
CA ASN A 205 11.96 3.07 12.01
C ASN A 205 12.27 3.37 13.48
N THR A 206 12.89 2.44 14.19
CA THR A 206 13.24 2.62 15.62
C THR A 206 14.25 3.76 15.80
N LEU A 207 15.31 3.78 15.01
CA LEU A 207 16.32 4.85 15.03
C LEU A 207 15.74 6.20 14.64
N TYR A 208 14.98 6.25 13.54
CA TYR A 208 14.37 7.49 13.06
C TYR A 208 13.40 8.07 14.09
N SER A 209 12.53 7.23 14.68
CA SER A 209 11.57 7.66 15.70
C SER A 209 12.25 8.11 17.00
N ALA A 210 13.34 7.44 17.40
CA ALA A 210 14.17 7.90 18.53
C ALA A 210 14.76 9.29 18.25
N GLY A 211 15.35 9.50 17.07
CA GLY A 211 15.85 10.81 16.64
C GLY A 211 14.78 11.89 16.65
N MET A 212 13.57 11.55 16.19
CA MET A 212 12.41 12.46 16.24
C MET A 212 12.01 12.82 17.68
N CYS A 213 12.04 11.87 18.62
CA CYS A 213 11.77 12.15 20.03
C CYS A 213 12.82 13.14 20.59
N TYR A 214 14.10 12.88 20.35
CA TYR A 214 15.17 13.74 20.84
C TYR A 214 15.15 15.13 20.23
N THR A 215 14.76 15.27 18.96
CA THR A 215 14.52 16.60 18.36
C THR A 215 13.41 17.36 19.11
N ARG A 216 12.34 16.67 19.53
CA ARG A 216 11.24 17.28 20.29
C ARG A 216 11.60 17.59 21.75
N LEU A 217 12.61 16.92 22.29
CA LEU A 217 13.16 17.14 23.64
C LEU A 217 14.34 18.13 23.65
N ASP A 218 14.61 18.77 22.52
CA ASP A 218 15.76 19.69 22.34
C ASP A 218 17.12 19.05 22.64
N SER A 219 17.19 17.72 22.52
CA SER A 219 18.40 16.93 22.73
C SER A 219 19.08 16.62 21.39
N LEU A 220 19.56 17.66 20.72
CA LEU A 220 19.95 17.63 19.32
C LEU A 220 21.14 16.70 19.03
N GLU A 221 22.10 16.57 19.95
CA GLU A 221 23.21 15.61 19.81
C GLU A 221 22.75 14.17 19.83
N LEU A 222 21.76 13.84 20.66
CA LEU A 222 21.14 12.52 20.65
C LEU A 222 20.30 12.31 19.40
N ALA A 223 19.60 13.33 18.92
CA ALA A 223 18.87 13.27 17.67
C ALA A 223 19.82 12.94 16.49
N TYR A 224 20.95 13.64 16.40
CA TYR A 224 21.99 13.38 15.40
C TYR A 224 22.51 11.94 15.49
N LYS A 225 22.86 11.48 16.68
CA LYS A 225 23.36 10.13 16.93
C LYS A 225 22.42 9.03 16.40
N HIS A 226 21.11 9.27 16.42
CA HIS A 226 20.11 8.31 15.95
C HIS A 226 19.75 8.50 14.47
N PHE A 227 19.72 9.74 13.96
CA PHE A 227 19.39 9.98 12.57
C PHE A 227 20.49 9.51 11.60
N VAL A 228 21.78 9.62 11.97
CA VAL A 228 22.89 9.19 11.11
C VAL A 228 22.76 7.69 10.75
N PRO A 229 22.71 6.75 11.70
CA PRO A 229 22.56 5.36 11.35
C PRO A 229 21.22 5.05 10.67
N ALA A 230 20.12 5.75 11.02
CA ALA A 230 18.85 5.61 10.30
C ALA A 230 19.01 6.00 8.82
N PHE A 231 19.67 7.09 8.54
CA PHE A 231 19.89 7.56 7.16
C PHE A 231 20.76 6.57 6.36
N LEU A 232 21.81 6.04 6.96
CA LEU A 232 22.65 5.01 6.33
C LEU A 232 21.87 3.73 6.03
N LEU A 233 21.02 3.27 6.97
CA LEU A 233 20.15 2.11 6.75
C LEU A 233 19.13 2.30 5.63
N SER A 234 18.71 3.53 5.36
CA SER A 234 17.86 3.85 4.21
C SER A 234 18.61 3.87 2.87
N GLY A 235 19.90 3.51 2.84
CA GLY A 235 20.76 3.66 1.67
C GLY A 235 20.94 5.13 1.25
N MET A 236 20.79 6.07 2.19
CA MET A 236 20.83 7.52 1.97
C MET A 236 19.74 8.03 0.99
N GLN A 237 18.61 7.30 0.89
CA GLN A 237 17.53 7.63 -0.05
C GLN A 237 16.28 8.20 0.63
N HIS A 238 16.27 8.34 1.96
CA HIS A 238 15.10 8.84 2.68
C HIS A 238 15.15 10.36 2.84
N ALA A 239 14.49 11.10 1.96
CA ALA A 239 14.49 12.56 1.93
C ALA A 239 14.11 13.21 3.27
N GLY A 240 13.11 12.68 3.97
CA GLY A 240 12.69 13.19 5.29
C GLY A 240 13.75 13.02 6.36
N CYS A 241 14.55 11.94 6.32
CA CYS A 241 15.67 11.75 7.23
C CYS A 241 16.83 12.71 6.93
N ALA A 242 17.18 12.89 5.64
CA ALA A 242 18.16 13.87 5.21
C ALA A 242 17.78 15.29 5.65
N TYR A 243 16.51 15.67 5.46
CA TYR A 243 16.01 16.97 5.94
C TYR A 243 16.18 17.14 7.45
N ARG A 244 15.79 16.13 8.24
CA ARG A 244 15.92 16.19 9.71
C ARG A 244 17.38 16.28 10.17
N LEU A 245 18.27 15.50 9.55
CA LEU A 245 19.70 15.57 9.78
C LEU A 245 20.23 16.97 9.47
N GLY A 246 19.86 17.53 8.31
CA GLY A 246 20.27 18.86 7.91
C GLY A 246 19.87 19.92 8.93
N VAL A 247 18.61 19.89 9.41
CA VAL A 247 18.15 20.84 10.43
C VAL A 247 18.94 20.65 11.74
N VAL A 248 19.07 19.42 12.22
CA VAL A 248 19.82 19.13 13.47
C VAL A 248 21.29 19.55 13.36
N CYS A 249 21.92 19.33 12.20
CA CYS A 249 23.31 19.78 11.98
C CYS A 249 23.43 21.31 12.01
N VAL A 250 22.50 22.03 11.38
CA VAL A 250 22.47 23.50 11.42
C VAL A 250 22.31 24.01 12.86
N ASP A 251 21.36 23.45 13.60
CA ASP A 251 21.05 23.85 14.98
C ASP A 251 22.19 23.52 15.97
N THR A 252 23.05 22.55 15.63
CA THR A 252 24.24 22.15 16.42
C THR A 252 25.54 22.81 15.92
N GLY A 253 25.45 23.72 14.95
CA GLY A 253 26.61 24.46 14.41
C GLY A 253 27.45 23.70 13.37
N ARG A 254 27.02 22.51 12.93
CA ARG A 254 27.66 21.73 11.85
C ARG A 254 27.18 22.22 10.47
N LEU A 255 27.47 23.50 10.15
CA LEU A 255 26.81 24.20 9.03
C LEU A 255 27.05 23.54 7.68
N ASP A 256 28.31 23.21 7.36
CA ASP A 256 28.64 22.58 6.06
C ASP A 256 27.99 21.23 5.87
N GLU A 257 27.98 20.41 6.93
CA GLU A 257 27.32 19.11 6.91
C GLU A 257 25.79 19.28 6.80
N GLY A 258 25.22 20.24 7.53
CA GLY A 258 23.81 20.58 7.50
C GLY A 258 23.32 21.00 6.12
N ILE A 259 24.07 21.89 5.44
CA ILE A 259 23.78 22.28 4.06
C ILE A 259 23.87 21.08 3.14
N GLY A 260 24.87 20.21 3.28
CA GLY A 260 25.01 19.00 2.48
C GLY A 260 23.78 18.07 2.58
N TYR A 261 23.26 17.84 3.79
CA TYR A 261 22.05 17.05 3.98
C TYR A 261 20.78 17.73 3.46
N LEU A 262 20.65 19.07 3.59
CA LEU A 262 19.52 19.81 3.05
C LEU A 262 19.51 19.80 1.52
N ASP A 263 20.66 19.95 0.89
CA ASP A 263 20.81 19.84 -0.56
C ASP A 263 20.47 18.43 -1.05
N LEU A 264 20.89 17.39 -0.31
CA LEU A 264 20.55 16.02 -0.62
C LEU A 264 19.05 15.76 -0.47
N ALA A 265 18.43 16.27 0.60
CA ALA A 265 16.99 16.18 0.79
C ALA A 265 16.22 16.81 -0.37
N THR A 266 16.66 17.98 -0.82
CA THR A 266 16.11 18.69 -1.99
C THR A 266 16.22 17.83 -3.24
N LYS A 267 17.40 17.25 -3.52
CA LYS A 267 17.60 16.37 -4.69
C LYS A 267 16.72 15.13 -4.63
N LEU A 268 16.56 14.54 -3.45
CA LEU A 268 15.70 13.35 -3.25
C LEU A 268 14.21 13.67 -3.37
N LEU A 269 13.80 14.92 -3.13
CA LEU A 269 12.41 15.38 -3.27
C LEU A 269 12.09 15.86 -4.69
N LEU A 270 13.12 16.19 -5.50
CA LEU A 270 12.89 16.56 -6.88
C LEU A 270 12.32 15.38 -7.66
N PRO A 271 11.24 15.59 -8.41
CA PRO A 271 10.71 14.53 -9.24
C PRO A 271 11.76 14.10 -10.26
N ASP A 272 11.81 12.81 -10.57
CA ASP A 272 12.63 12.30 -11.68
C ASP A 272 12.23 12.99 -12.97
N THR A 273 13.14 13.82 -13.49
CA THR A 273 12.89 14.64 -14.68
C THR A 273 12.59 13.80 -15.91
N THR A 274 13.09 12.57 -15.99
CA THR A 274 12.83 11.64 -17.10
C THR A 274 11.37 11.16 -17.05
N THR A 275 10.91 10.76 -15.88
CA THR A 275 9.51 10.37 -15.66
C THR A 275 8.57 11.55 -15.87
N MET A 276 8.91 12.74 -15.37
CA MET A 276 8.08 13.94 -15.55
C MET A 276 7.97 14.37 -17.02
N LYS A 277 9.05 14.24 -17.81
CA LYS A 277 9.02 14.44 -19.26
C LYS A 277 8.00 13.50 -19.92
N ALA A 278 8.04 12.22 -19.61
CA ALA A 278 7.12 11.24 -20.17
C ALA A 278 5.66 11.54 -19.77
N ILE A 279 5.40 11.78 -18.48
CA ILE A 279 4.06 12.06 -17.96
C ILE A 279 3.46 13.30 -18.63
N THR A 280 4.18 14.43 -18.61
CA THR A 280 3.66 15.70 -19.13
C THR A 280 3.47 15.68 -20.66
N LEU A 281 4.30 14.93 -21.40
CA LEU A 281 4.09 14.71 -22.83
C LEU A 281 2.81 13.94 -23.08
N SER A 282 2.63 12.78 -22.41
CA SER A 282 1.44 11.94 -22.55
C SER A 282 0.16 12.63 -22.11
N GLN A 283 0.21 13.46 -21.06
CA GLN A 283 -0.93 14.28 -20.64
C GLN A 283 -1.34 15.27 -21.74
N GLY A 284 -0.38 15.95 -22.37
CA GLY A 284 -0.64 16.86 -23.46
C GLY A 284 -1.28 16.16 -24.67
N GLU A 285 -0.78 14.99 -25.05
CA GLU A 285 -1.35 14.16 -26.11
C GLU A 285 -2.77 13.70 -25.77
N ALA A 286 -3.01 13.24 -24.54
CA ALA A 286 -4.34 12.82 -24.10
C ALA A 286 -5.35 13.96 -24.15
N TYR A 287 -5.01 15.14 -23.62
CA TYR A 287 -5.88 16.31 -23.70
C TYR A 287 -6.16 16.75 -25.14
N TYR A 288 -5.16 16.69 -26.01
CA TYR A 288 -5.33 17.01 -27.43
C TYR A 288 -6.32 16.06 -28.11
N LEU A 289 -6.19 14.74 -27.87
CA LEU A 289 -7.11 13.74 -28.41
C LEU A 289 -8.54 13.89 -27.86
N MET A 290 -8.69 14.39 -26.64
CA MET A 290 -9.98 14.72 -26.03
C MET A 290 -10.60 16.04 -26.57
N GLY A 291 -9.90 16.77 -27.45
CA GLY A 291 -10.33 18.09 -27.91
C GLY A 291 -10.16 19.20 -26.90
N GLN A 292 -9.49 18.94 -25.77
CA GLN A 292 -9.22 19.90 -24.69
C GLN A 292 -7.91 20.66 -24.95
N TYR A 293 -7.89 21.43 -26.03
CA TYR A 293 -6.68 22.03 -26.60
C TYR A 293 -5.95 23.01 -25.64
N ALA A 294 -6.69 23.75 -24.85
CA ALA A 294 -6.10 24.65 -23.85
C ALA A 294 -5.32 23.87 -22.78
N GLN A 295 -5.88 22.77 -22.28
CA GLN A 295 -5.24 21.89 -21.30
C GLN A 295 -4.05 21.13 -21.92
N ALA A 296 -4.15 20.73 -23.20
CA ALA A 296 -3.03 20.13 -23.93
C ALA A 296 -1.84 21.10 -24.00
N VAL A 297 -2.09 22.35 -24.36
CA VAL A 297 -1.06 23.40 -24.43
C VAL A 297 -0.41 23.60 -23.06
N GLU A 298 -1.17 23.61 -21.98
CA GLU A 298 -0.63 23.79 -20.64
C GLU A 298 0.25 22.61 -20.20
N ALA A 299 -0.19 21.37 -20.45
CA ALA A 299 0.59 20.17 -20.17
C ALA A 299 1.89 20.13 -21.00
N TRP A 300 1.84 20.51 -22.28
CA TRP A 300 3.03 20.60 -23.13
C TRP A 300 3.97 21.74 -22.72
N LYS A 301 3.48 22.85 -22.19
CA LYS A 301 4.35 23.88 -21.57
C LYS A 301 5.07 23.33 -20.35
N GLN A 302 4.39 22.53 -19.52
CA GLN A 302 5.04 21.83 -18.41
C GLN A 302 6.11 20.84 -18.92
N HIS A 303 5.84 20.13 -20.03
CA HIS A 303 6.85 19.29 -20.66
C HIS A 303 8.10 20.09 -21.06
N LEU A 304 7.93 21.28 -21.65
CA LEU A 304 9.04 22.15 -22.03
C LEU A 304 9.85 22.67 -20.83
N ALA A 305 9.27 22.75 -19.63
CA ALA A 305 10.03 23.07 -18.42
C ALA A 305 11.06 21.98 -18.10
N TYR A 306 10.77 20.72 -18.42
CA TYR A 306 11.70 19.59 -18.25
C TYR A 306 12.52 19.26 -19.52
N ASN A 307 12.04 19.64 -20.69
CA ASN A 307 12.67 19.38 -21.98
C ASN A 307 12.55 20.60 -22.93
N PRO A 308 13.29 21.70 -22.68
CA PRO A 308 13.12 22.95 -23.39
C PRO A 308 13.42 22.88 -24.89
N ASN A 309 14.18 21.88 -25.34
CA ASN A 309 14.56 21.67 -26.72
C ASN A 309 13.72 20.60 -27.46
N SER A 310 12.54 20.24 -26.93
CA SER A 310 11.65 19.30 -27.61
C SER A 310 11.06 19.89 -28.90
N ILE A 311 11.61 19.52 -30.04
CA ILE A 311 11.17 19.95 -31.38
C ILE A 311 9.68 19.69 -31.58
N ALA A 312 9.25 18.43 -31.35
CA ALA A 312 7.86 18.01 -31.55
C ALA A 312 6.89 18.79 -30.65
N THR A 313 7.27 19.05 -29.38
CA THR A 313 6.39 19.74 -28.44
C THR A 313 6.17 21.21 -28.83
N HIS A 314 7.21 21.91 -29.28
CA HIS A 314 7.06 23.26 -29.80
C HIS A 314 6.08 23.30 -30.99
N TYR A 315 6.19 22.35 -31.91
CA TYR A 315 5.27 22.24 -33.05
C TYR A 315 3.85 21.93 -32.62
N ASN A 316 3.65 20.98 -31.68
CA ASN A 316 2.34 20.60 -31.18
C ASN A 316 1.62 21.77 -30.48
N ILE A 317 2.34 22.52 -29.65
CA ILE A 317 1.81 23.73 -29.00
C ILE A 317 1.42 24.78 -30.08
N ALA A 318 2.30 25.01 -31.03
CA ALA A 318 2.02 25.97 -32.11
C ALA A 318 0.75 25.60 -32.90
N ASN A 319 0.62 24.34 -33.29
CA ASN A 319 -0.58 23.83 -34.00
C ASN A 319 -1.84 23.93 -33.13
N ALA A 320 -1.77 23.51 -31.85
CA ALA A 320 -2.94 23.56 -30.97
C ALA A 320 -3.44 25.00 -30.78
N ILE A 321 -2.53 25.96 -30.59
CA ILE A 321 -2.88 27.37 -30.49
C ILE A 321 -3.41 27.91 -31.83
N TYR A 322 -2.74 27.61 -32.94
CA TYR A 322 -3.09 28.17 -34.24
C TYR A 322 -4.45 27.72 -34.74
N TYR A 323 -4.75 26.42 -34.64
CA TYR A 323 -5.96 25.84 -35.27
C TYR A 323 -7.16 25.85 -34.32
N TYR A 324 -6.95 25.76 -32.99
CA TYR A 324 -8.04 25.47 -32.06
C TYR A 324 -8.25 26.53 -30.98
N LEU A 325 -7.30 27.44 -30.71
CA LEU A 325 -7.45 28.47 -29.72
C LEU A 325 -7.73 29.86 -30.32
N PRO A 326 -8.48 30.74 -29.59
CA PRO A 326 -8.87 32.03 -30.15
C PRO A 326 -7.70 33.01 -30.27
N ASP A 327 -6.71 32.97 -29.37
CA ASP A 327 -5.52 33.83 -29.44
C ASP A 327 -4.35 33.15 -30.11
N ARG A 328 -4.18 33.43 -31.39
CA ARG A 328 -3.12 32.86 -32.25
C ARG A 328 -1.76 33.53 -32.11
N LYS A 329 -1.64 34.60 -31.35
CA LYS A 329 -0.38 35.37 -31.29
C LYS A 329 0.79 34.53 -30.79
N GLN A 330 0.55 33.73 -29.77
CA GLN A 330 1.62 32.87 -29.21
C GLN A 330 2.07 31.75 -30.15
N ALA A 331 1.22 31.29 -31.09
CA ALA A 331 1.59 30.25 -32.01
C ALA A 331 2.81 30.62 -32.86
N LYS A 332 2.95 31.90 -33.23
CA LYS A 332 4.09 32.41 -33.98
C LYS A 332 5.43 32.11 -33.27
N THR A 333 5.52 32.46 -32.02
CA THR A 333 6.75 32.25 -31.22
C THR A 333 7.11 30.76 -31.11
N TYR A 334 6.11 29.88 -30.93
CA TYR A 334 6.34 28.43 -30.91
C TYR A 334 6.77 27.86 -32.24
N TYR A 335 6.21 28.33 -33.40
CA TYR A 335 6.68 27.94 -34.71
C TYR A 335 8.10 28.43 -35.00
N GLU A 336 8.44 29.66 -34.61
CA GLU A 336 9.78 30.21 -34.75
C GLU A 336 10.80 29.38 -33.96
N ARG A 337 10.46 29.03 -32.74
CA ARG A 337 11.34 28.20 -31.86
C ARG A 337 11.44 26.77 -32.42
N PHE A 338 10.35 26.22 -32.92
CA PHE A 338 10.35 24.91 -33.58
C PHE A 338 11.35 24.92 -34.76
N LEU A 339 11.26 25.90 -35.67
CA LEU A 339 12.15 25.99 -36.83
C LEU A 339 13.62 26.20 -36.45
N GLU A 340 13.88 26.99 -35.40
CA GLU A 340 15.23 27.18 -34.88
C GLU A 340 15.83 25.85 -34.45
N LEU A 341 15.10 25.04 -33.66
CA LEU A 341 15.56 23.76 -33.19
C LEU A 341 15.63 22.70 -34.31
N ALA A 342 14.64 22.65 -35.19
CA ALA A 342 14.59 21.70 -36.31
C ALA A 342 15.73 21.89 -37.30
N ARG A 343 16.19 23.14 -37.55
CA ARG A 343 17.34 23.44 -38.40
C ARG A 343 18.68 23.01 -37.82
N GLN A 344 18.74 22.74 -36.50
CA GLN A 344 19.94 22.23 -35.84
C GLN A 344 20.04 20.70 -35.97
N GLU A 345 18.97 20.03 -36.39
CA GLU A 345 18.96 18.58 -36.59
C GLU A 345 19.78 18.20 -37.82
N PRO A 346 20.87 17.42 -37.69
CA PRO A 346 21.81 17.17 -38.79
C PRO A 346 21.21 16.32 -39.92
N ASN A 347 20.23 15.45 -39.59
CA ASN A 347 19.58 14.55 -40.54
C ASN A 347 18.05 14.53 -40.33
N PRO A 348 17.34 15.62 -40.71
CA PRO A 348 15.89 15.68 -40.56
C PRO A 348 15.19 14.63 -41.44
N ASN A 349 14.34 13.80 -40.83
CA ASN A 349 13.54 12.82 -41.56
C ASN A 349 12.43 13.52 -42.39
N ALA A 350 11.80 12.78 -43.31
CA ALA A 350 10.79 13.33 -44.20
C ALA A 350 9.63 14.03 -43.44
N GLN A 351 9.19 13.47 -42.31
CA GLN A 351 8.14 14.05 -41.49
C GLN A 351 8.56 15.41 -40.90
N LEU A 352 9.77 15.53 -40.38
CA LEU A 352 10.29 16.79 -39.84
C LEU A 352 10.42 17.85 -40.95
N GLN A 353 10.87 17.44 -42.14
CA GLN A 353 10.96 18.34 -43.29
C GLN A 353 9.57 18.87 -43.71
N GLU A 354 8.54 18.02 -43.74
CA GLU A 354 7.16 18.44 -44.03
C GLU A 354 6.65 19.42 -42.94
N MET A 355 6.89 19.12 -41.67
CA MET A 355 6.52 20.02 -40.56
C MET A 355 7.22 21.38 -40.66
N MET A 356 8.49 21.42 -41.07
CA MET A 356 9.25 22.66 -41.29
C MET A 356 8.65 23.47 -42.45
N ALA A 357 8.39 22.83 -43.61
CA ALA A 357 7.80 23.49 -44.75
C ALA A 357 6.44 24.14 -44.43
N LYS A 358 5.58 23.40 -43.68
CA LYS A 358 4.28 23.90 -43.24
C LYS A 358 4.40 25.08 -42.26
N ALA A 359 5.31 25.00 -41.32
CA ALA A 359 5.56 26.10 -40.36
C ALA A 359 6.08 27.37 -41.08
N GLU A 360 7.00 27.21 -42.04
CA GLU A 360 7.53 28.32 -42.84
C GLU A 360 6.43 28.97 -43.71
N GLU A 361 5.55 28.18 -44.35
CA GLU A 361 4.42 28.69 -45.11
C GLU A 361 3.49 29.53 -44.23
N LEU A 362 3.14 29.03 -43.01
CA LEU A 362 2.29 29.78 -42.09
C LEU A 362 2.92 31.08 -41.66
N LEU A 363 4.24 31.10 -41.38
CA LEU A 363 4.96 32.29 -40.94
C LEU A 363 5.13 33.36 -42.02
N ARG A 364 5.12 32.98 -43.32
CA ARG A 364 5.20 33.94 -44.44
C ARG A 364 3.99 34.87 -44.54
N GLN A 365 2.87 34.52 -43.92
CA GLN A 365 1.64 35.28 -43.97
C GLN A 365 1.36 35.98 -42.64
N PRO A 366 1.73 37.28 -42.47
CA PRO A 366 1.64 37.98 -41.16
C PRO A 366 0.22 38.03 -40.56
N ASN A 367 -0.81 37.93 -41.41
CA ASN A 367 -2.23 37.99 -41.04
C ASN A 367 -2.69 36.68 -40.33
N ASN A 368 -1.97 35.58 -40.47
CA ASN A 368 -2.34 34.30 -39.89
C ASN A 368 -2.32 34.32 -38.35
N PHE A 369 -1.52 35.21 -37.75
CA PHE A 369 -1.32 35.31 -36.31
C PHE A 369 -2.01 36.52 -35.68
N LYS A 370 -2.84 37.25 -36.44
CA LYS A 370 -3.71 38.27 -35.87
C LYS A 370 -4.86 37.58 -35.12
N GLY A 371 -5.04 37.88 -33.85
CA GLY A 371 -6.17 37.36 -33.08
C GLY A 371 -7.50 37.64 -33.80
N ALA A 372 -8.47 36.72 -33.69
CA ALA A 372 -9.80 36.95 -34.20
C ALA A 372 -10.33 38.26 -33.60
N LYS A 373 -10.77 39.20 -34.48
CA LYS A 373 -11.48 40.38 -33.98
C LYS A 373 -12.69 39.87 -33.20
N SER A 374 -12.76 40.19 -31.90
CA SER A 374 -13.96 39.96 -31.14
C SER A 374 -15.16 40.55 -31.90
N LYS A 375 -16.07 39.69 -32.34
CA LYS A 375 -17.38 40.09 -32.79
C LYS A 375 -18.26 40.39 -31.57
#